data_06bbe2254ec69761231ff3425ff920ed
#
_entry.id   06bbe2254ec69761231ff3425ff920ed
#
_cell.length_a   1.000
_cell.length_b   1.000
_cell.length_c   1.000
_cell.angle_alpha   90.00
_cell.angle_beta   90.00
_cell.angle_gamma   90.00
#
_symmetry.space_group_name_H-M   'P 1'
#
loop_
_entity.id
_entity.type
_entity.pdbx_description
1 polymer ?
#
loop_
_entity_poly.entity_id
_entity_poly.type
_entity_poly.pdbx_seq_one_letter_code
_entity_poly.pdbx_strand_id
1 'polypeptide(L)'
;MLRNLCKIYSYLLHPYLVPLYIVTVMLFGATTYAVLPLRLKFYLLWVFGLYALILPVVVTAAVRRLGNNKFKQWFRGRRRRILPLMVGACCYVLCAITFVKAPSLLFFRKMAIAAMMCEVFCLLMLPWWRVSLHMTAMGAAVAILIVLNVVGVLSLFWAMLLSIVLAGLLASARLYVGRNNGLQVLVGFCGGFIISVIALLQI
;
A
#
# COMPACT_ATOMS: atom_id res chain seq x y z
N MET A 1 17.74 -2.17 22.35
CA MET A 1 17.94 -3.00 21.13
C MET A 1 16.61 -3.27 20.41
N LEU A 2 15.61 -3.87 21.05
CA LEU A 2 14.28 -4.21 20.47
C LEU A 2 13.57 -3.01 19.82
N ARG A 3 13.56 -1.84 20.46
CA ARG A 3 12.91 -0.64 19.91
C ARG A 3 13.50 -0.18 18.55
N ASN A 4 14.80 -0.38 18.35
CA ASN A 4 15.45 -0.05 17.07
C ASN A 4 15.12 -1.10 15.99
N LEU A 5 15.06 -2.38 16.35
CA LEU A 5 14.62 -3.45 15.44
C LEU A 5 13.17 -3.22 14.98
N CYS A 6 12.24 -2.89 15.89
CA CYS A 6 10.86 -2.56 15.54
C CYS A 6 10.75 -1.35 14.60
N LYS A 7 11.62 -0.35 14.75
CA LYS A 7 11.68 0.80 13.83
C LYS A 7 12.18 0.38 12.45
N ILE A 8 13.27 -0.39 12.36
CA ILE A 8 13.82 -0.89 11.10
C ILE A 8 12.77 -1.72 10.37
N TYR A 9 12.09 -2.62 11.09
CA TYR A 9 11.01 -3.46 10.55
C TYR A 9 9.85 -2.60 9.99
N SER A 10 9.46 -1.54 10.72
CA SER A 10 8.43 -0.60 10.24
C SER A 10 8.89 0.23 9.02
N TYR A 11 10.18 0.45 8.83
CA TYR A 11 10.71 1.08 7.62
C TYR A 11 10.73 0.13 6.44
N LEU A 12 11.10 -1.14 6.66
CA LEU A 12 11.12 -2.16 5.63
C LEU A 12 9.70 -2.42 5.07
N LEU A 13 8.71 -2.50 5.95
CA LEU A 13 7.29 -2.63 5.59
C LEU A 13 6.58 -1.27 5.49
N HIS A 14 7.25 -0.29 4.86
CA HIS A 14 6.64 1.00 4.63
C HIS A 14 5.46 0.88 3.65
N PRO A 15 4.32 1.56 3.88
CA PRO A 15 3.12 1.44 3.03
C PRO A 15 3.38 1.67 1.53
N TYR A 16 4.34 2.51 1.18
CA TYR A 16 4.74 2.76 -0.22
C TYR A 16 5.57 1.63 -0.83
N LEU A 17 6.20 0.76 -0.03
CA LEU A 17 6.96 -0.39 -0.51
C LEU A 17 6.08 -1.64 -0.67
N VAL A 18 5.02 -1.76 0.12
CA VAL A 18 4.15 -2.94 0.12
C VAL A 18 3.59 -3.26 -1.27
N PRO A 19 3.04 -2.31 -2.05
CA PRO A 19 2.56 -2.59 -3.40
C PRO A 19 3.67 -3.13 -4.33
N LEU A 20 4.89 -2.63 -4.19
CA LEU A 20 6.03 -3.09 -4.99
C LEU A 20 6.41 -4.53 -4.65
N TYR A 21 6.38 -4.92 -3.36
CA TYR A 21 6.61 -6.30 -2.94
C TYR A 21 5.55 -7.24 -3.52
N ILE A 22 4.27 -6.85 -3.49
CA ILE A 22 3.20 -7.67 -4.05
C ILE A 22 3.36 -7.84 -5.56
N VAL A 23 3.65 -6.75 -6.30
CA VAL A 23 3.91 -6.82 -7.74
C VAL A 23 5.12 -7.72 -8.03
N THR A 24 6.19 -7.64 -7.24
CA THR A 24 7.37 -8.51 -7.40
C THR A 24 7.01 -9.98 -7.19
N VAL A 25 6.27 -10.29 -6.13
CA VAL A 25 5.79 -11.66 -5.86
C VAL A 25 4.90 -12.18 -7.01
N MET A 26 4.05 -11.32 -7.56
CA MET A 26 3.19 -11.68 -8.70
C MET A 26 3.99 -11.94 -9.98
N LEU A 27 5.01 -11.17 -10.27
CA LEU A 27 5.77 -11.25 -11.52
C LEU A 27 6.82 -12.36 -11.51
N PHE A 28 7.37 -12.69 -10.34
CA PHE A 28 8.46 -13.67 -10.19
C PHE A 28 8.07 -14.91 -9.38
N GLY A 29 6.90 -14.89 -8.74
CA GLY A 29 6.33 -16.06 -8.06
C GLY A 29 5.69 -17.05 -9.03
N ALA A 30 5.10 -18.12 -8.48
CA ALA A 30 4.38 -19.14 -9.24
C ALA A 30 2.98 -18.63 -9.66
N THR A 31 2.91 -17.66 -10.56
CA THR A 31 1.67 -17.04 -11.06
C THR A 31 1.58 -17.10 -12.58
N THR A 32 0.38 -16.89 -13.13
CA THR A 32 0.18 -16.74 -14.58
C THR A 32 0.97 -15.56 -15.15
N TYR A 33 1.29 -14.55 -14.33
CA TYR A 33 2.10 -13.40 -14.71
C TYR A 33 3.61 -13.72 -14.78
N ALA A 34 4.04 -14.86 -14.24
CA ALA A 34 5.45 -15.30 -14.33
C ALA A 34 5.88 -15.62 -15.78
N VAL A 35 4.92 -15.89 -16.67
CA VAL A 35 5.18 -16.16 -18.10
C VAL A 35 5.42 -14.89 -18.92
N LEU A 36 5.10 -13.71 -18.37
CA LEU A 36 5.29 -12.45 -19.07
C LEU A 36 6.76 -12.21 -19.47
N PRO A 37 7.01 -11.59 -20.65
CA PRO A 37 8.34 -11.22 -21.08
C PRO A 37 9.07 -10.37 -20.04
N LEU A 38 10.36 -10.58 -19.87
CA LEU A 38 11.17 -9.89 -18.86
C LEU A 38 11.09 -8.36 -18.98
N ARG A 39 11.05 -7.84 -20.21
CA ARG A 39 10.88 -6.40 -20.49
C ARG A 39 9.58 -5.85 -19.88
N LEU A 40 8.48 -6.58 -20.00
CA LEU A 40 7.18 -6.18 -19.45
C LEU A 40 7.17 -6.27 -17.92
N LYS A 41 7.83 -7.27 -17.33
CA LYS A 41 8.00 -7.36 -15.86
C LYS A 41 8.72 -6.13 -15.29
N PHE A 42 9.85 -5.76 -15.90
CA PHE A 42 10.58 -4.56 -15.47
C PHE A 42 9.78 -3.28 -15.69
N TYR A 43 9.04 -3.18 -16.79
CA TYR A 43 8.13 -2.04 -17.02
C TYR A 43 7.08 -1.93 -15.91
N LEU A 44 6.42 -3.03 -15.53
CA LEU A 44 5.42 -3.05 -14.46
C LEU A 44 6.03 -2.65 -13.11
N LEU A 45 7.20 -3.19 -12.77
CA LEU A 45 7.93 -2.81 -11.56
C LEU A 45 8.32 -1.32 -11.55
N TRP A 46 8.75 -0.81 -12.70
CA TRP A 46 9.08 0.61 -12.86
C TRP A 46 7.85 1.51 -12.68
N VAL A 47 6.73 1.15 -13.31
CA VAL A 47 5.46 1.90 -13.18
C VAL A 47 5.00 1.93 -11.73
N PHE A 48 4.92 0.78 -11.05
CA PHE A 48 4.54 0.74 -9.64
C PHE A 48 5.57 1.43 -8.74
N GLY A 49 6.86 1.26 -8.99
CA GLY A 49 7.93 1.97 -8.27
C GLY A 49 7.83 3.48 -8.41
N LEU A 50 7.53 3.95 -9.61
CA LEU A 50 7.36 5.38 -9.89
C LEU A 50 6.13 5.95 -9.16
N TYR A 51 4.95 5.34 -9.33
CA TYR A 51 3.70 5.87 -8.79
C TYR A 51 3.49 5.58 -7.30
N ALA A 52 3.93 4.42 -6.80
CA ALA A 52 3.76 4.07 -5.39
C ALA A 52 4.85 4.63 -4.46
N LEU A 53 6.08 4.84 -4.98
CA LEU A 53 7.21 5.23 -4.13
C LEU A 53 7.80 6.59 -4.53
N ILE A 54 8.28 6.73 -5.78
CA ILE A 54 9.07 7.89 -6.19
C ILE A 54 8.22 9.15 -6.20
N LEU A 55 7.11 9.17 -6.94
CA LEU A 55 6.24 10.34 -7.10
C LEU A 55 5.66 10.83 -5.77
N PRO A 56 5.03 9.99 -4.92
CA PRO A 56 4.48 10.47 -3.65
C PRO A 56 5.54 11.09 -2.74
N VAL A 57 6.74 10.51 -2.71
CA VAL A 57 7.85 11.02 -1.88
C VAL A 57 8.36 12.35 -2.43
N VAL A 58 8.66 12.42 -3.73
CA VAL A 58 9.21 13.63 -4.38
C VAL A 58 8.21 14.77 -4.31
N VAL A 59 6.94 14.54 -4.71
CA VAL A 59 5.90 15.59 -4.70
C VAL A 59 5.64 16.08 -3.28
N THR A 60 5.51 15.17 -2.31
CA THR A 60 5.32 15.56 -0.89
C THR A 60 6.49 16.37 -0.36
N ALA A 61 7.72 15.98 -0.70
CA ALA A 61 8.93 16.70 -0.30
C ALA A 61 9.01 18.08 -0.97
N ALA A 62 8.73 18.16 -2.28
CA ALA A 62 8.71 19.42 -3.02
C ALA A 62 7.67 20.40 -2.47
N VAL A 63 6.44 19.96 -2.27
CA VAL A 63 5.36 20.79 -1.72
C VAL A 63 5.70 21.28 -0.31
N ARG A 64 6.35 20.45 0.53
CA ARG A 64 6.80 20.87 1.86
C ARG A 64 7.94 21.88 1.83
N ARG A 65 8.85 21.76 0.85
CA ARG A 65 9.97 22.71 0.71
C ARG A 65 9.51 24.05 0.15
N LEU A 66 8.71 24.04 -0.89
CA LEU A 66 8.23 25.23 -1.61
C LEU A 66 7.07 25.95 -0.90
N GLY A 67 6.33 25.26 -0.02
CA GLY A 67 5.19 25.83 0.69
C GLY A 67 5.57 26.99 1.60
N ASN A 68 4.79 28.07 1.53
CA ASN A 68 4.94 29.26 2.35
C ASN A 68 4.72 28.95 3.86
N ASN A 69 5.15 29.81 4.78
CA ASN A 69 5.06 29.63 6.21
C ASN A 69 3.61 29.38 6.69
N LYS A 70 2.61 30.06 6.10
CA LYS A 70 1.19 29.83 6.36
C LYS A 70 0.77 28.39 5.98
N PHE A 71 1.22 27.89 4.84
CA PHE A 71 0.99 26.54 4.36
C PHE A 71 1.64 25.50 5.31
N LYS A 72 2.87 25.72 5.72
CA LYS A 72 3.58 24.85 6.67
C LYS A 72 2.89 24.79 8.03
N GLN A 73 2.33 25.91 8.50
CA GLN A 73 1.56 25.98 9.75
C GLN A 73 0.24 25.20 9.65
N TRP A 74 -0.48 25.27 8.50
CA TRP A 74 -1.72 24.55 8.29
C TRP A 74 -1.55 23.03 8.34
N PHE A 75 -0.40 22.51 7.88
CA PHE A 75 -0.05 21.08 7.91
C PHE A 75 0.66 20.65 9.20
N ARG A 76 0.42 21.30 10.34
CA ARG A 76 0.94 20.85 11.64
C ARG A 76 0.02 19.81 12.30
N GLY A 77 0.57 19.02 13.19
CA GLY A 77 -0.16 18.05 14.02
C GLY A 77 -0.79 16.92 13.20
N ARG A 78 -2.10 16.72 13.37
CA ARG A 78 -2.87 15.65 12.69
C ARG A 78 -2.91 15.86 11.17
N ARG A 79 -3.00 17.11 10.72
CA ARG A 79 -3.06 17.50 9.28
C ARG A 79 -1.77 17.21 8.51
N ARG A 80 -0.65 16.94 9.18
CA ARG A 80 0.61 16.56 8.52
C ARG A 80 0.50 15.32 7.63
N ARG A 81 -0.49 14.46 7.86
CA ARG A 81 -0.72 13.23 7.09
C ARG A 81 -1.63 13.44 5.88
N ILE A 82 -2.38 14.55 5.80
CA ILE A 82 -3.32 14.82 4.70
C ILE A 82 -2.55 14.91 3.38
N LEU A 83 -1.51 15.72 3.32
CA LEU A 83 -0.75 15.95 2.10
C LEU A 83 -0.18 14.64 1.48
N PRO A 84 0.57 13.79 2.19
CA PRO A 84 1.08 12.56 1.61
C PRO A 84 -0.01 11.59 1.18
N LEU A 85 -1.15 11.52 1.89
CA LEU A 85 -2.28 10.67 1.51
C LEU A 85 -2.99 11.19 0.25
N MET A 86 -3.21 12.50 0.14
CA MET A 86 -3.81 13.08 -1.08
C MET A 86 -2.90 12.86 -2.30
N VAL A 87 -1.60 13.12 -2.14
CA VAL A 87 -0.63 12.93 -3.23
C VAL A 87 -0.55 11.46 -3.63
N GLY A 88 -0.51 10.54 -2.67
CA GLY A 88 -0.49 9.11 -2.94
C GLY A 88 -1.75 8.65 -3.67
N ALA A 89 -2.94 9.05 -3.19
CA ALA A 89 -4.20 8.73 -3.87
C ALA A 89 -4.21 9.23 -5.33
N CYS A 90 -3.78 10.46 -5.59
CA CYS A 90 -3.63 10.99 -6.95
C CYS A 90 -2.65 10.17 -7.78
N CYS A 91 -1.50 9.77 -7.21
CA CYS A 91 -0.52 8.94 -7.90
C CYS A 91 -1.09 7.56 -8.26
N TYR A 92 -1.89 6.94 -7.39
CA TYR A 92 -2.53 5.66 -7.68
C TYR A 92 -3.64 5.78 -8.74
N VAL A 93 -4.36 6.92 -8.79
CA VAL A 93 -5.29 7.21 -9.90
C VAL A 93 -4.52 7.26 -11.22
N LEU A 94 -3.41 7.99 -11.29
CA LEU A 94 -2.56 8.04 -12.48
C LEU A 94 -2.02 6.65 -12.85
N CYS A 95 -1.58 5.87 -11.87
CA CYS A 95 -1.18 4.48 -12.08
C CYS A 95 -2.31 3.64 -12.70
N ALA A 96 -3.53 3.74 -12.19
CA ALA A 96 -4.69 3.02 -12.73
C ALA A 96 -5.02 3.45 -14.18
N ILE A 97 -4.89 4.74 -14.50
CA ILE A 97 -5.10 5.27 -15.84
C ILE A 97 -4.09 4.69 -16.85
N THR A 98 -2.83 4.48 -16.46
CA THR A 98 -1.82 3.90 -17.36
C THR A 98 -2.20 2.50 -17.86
N PHE A 99 -3.01 1.75 -17.10
CA PHE A 99 -3.44 0.40 -17.45
C PHE A 99 -4.81 0.32 -18.13
N VAL A 100 -5.49 1.44 -18.37
CA VAL A 100 -6.84 1.46 -18.99
C VAL A 100 -6.85 0.82 -20.37
N LYS A 101 -5.81 1.05 -21.18
CA LYS A 101 -5.70 0.53 -22.56
C LYS A 101 -5.12 -0.88 -22.65
N ALA A 102 -4.82 -1.55 -21.53
CA ALA A 102 -4.20 -2.86 -21.48
C ALA A 102 -5.09 -3.88 -20.73
N PRO A 103 -6.08 -4.51 -21.40
CA PRO A 103 -7.01 -5.45 -20.75
C PRO A 103 -6.29 -6.63 -20.08
N SER A 104 -5.18 -7.10 -20.64
CA SER A 104 -4.34 -8.16 -20.07
C SER A 104 -3.73 -7.80 -18.71
N LEU A 105 -3.66 -6.50 -18.38
CA LEU A 105 -3.13 -5.97 -17.13
C LEU A 105 -4.24 -5.47 -16.18
N LEU A 106 -5.49 -5.91 -16.39
CA LEU A 106 -6.65 -5.50 -15.59
C LEU A 106 -6.43 -5.70 -14.10
N PHE A 107 -5.77 -6.79 -13.69
CA PHE A 107 -5.50 -7.05 -12.28
C PHE A 107 -4.58 -5.98 -11.64
N PHE A 108 -3.55 -5.54 -12.37
CA PHE A 108 -2.67 -4.45 -11.91
C PHE A 108 -3.41 -3.12 -11.78
N ARG A 109 -4.36 -2.85 -12.70
CA ARG A 109 -5.26 -1.70 -12.60
C ARG A 109 -6.13 -1.79 -11.35
N LYS A 110 -6.75 -2.94 -11.08
CA LYS A 110 -7.55 -3.18 -9.88
C LYS A 110 -6.72 -2.99 -8.59
N MET A 111 -5.47 -3.47 -8.57
CA MET A 111 -4.54 -3.23 -7.45
C MET A 111 -4.28 -1.74 -7.21
N ALA A 112 -4.06 -0.97 -8.26
CA ALA A 112 -3.86 0.48 -8.14
C ALA A 112 -5.11 1.17 -7.59
N ILE A 113 -6.30 0.77 -8.04
CA ILE A 113 -7.58 1.28 -7.52
C ILE A 113 -7.77 0.88 -6.05
N ALA A 114 -7.46 -0.36 -5.67
CA ALA A 114 -7.52 -0.81 -4.28
C ALA A 114 -6.61 0.03 -3.37
N ALA A 115 -5.37 0.30 -3.81
CA ALA A 115 -4.44 1.14 -3.08
C ALA A 115 -4.95 2.58 -2.94
N MET A 116 -5.49 3.16 -3.99
CA MET A 116 -6.13 4.48 -3.98
C MET A 116 -7.28 4.51 -2.95
N MET A 117 -8.19 3.53 -3.00
CA MET A 117 -9.31 3.44 -2.06
C MET A 117 -8.85 3.30 -0.60
N CYS A 118 -7.78 2.55 -0.35
CA CYS A 118 -7.18 2.43 0.98
C CYS A 118 -6.63 3.77 1.50
N GLU A 119 -5.99 4.57 0.64
CA GLU A 119 -5.51 5.90 1.03
C GLU A 119 -6.66 6.88 1.27
N VAL A 120 -7.70 6.85 0.42
CA VAL A 120 -8.93 7.64 0.62
C VAL A 120 -9.61 7.25 1.93
N PHE A 121 -9.71 5.96 2.24
CA PHE A 121 -10.23 5.49 3.53
C PHE A 121 -9.44 6.07 4.70
N CYS A 122 -8.11 6.01 4.65
CA CYS A 122 -7.27 6.59 5.70
C CYS A 122 -7.43 8.11 5.80
N LEU A 123 -7.65 8.79 4.68
CA LEU A 123 -7.89 10.23 4.63
C LEU A 123 -9.25 10.60 5.26
N LEU A 124 -10.31 9.86 4.93
CA LEU A 124 -11.65 10.05 5.46
C LEU A 124 -11.70 9.79 6.97
N MET A 125 -10.97 8.81 7.47
CA MET A 125 -10.91 8.50 8.90
C MET A 125 -10.09 9.52 9.72
N LEU A 126 -9.22 10.28 9.07
CA LEU A 126 -8.25 11.15 9.76
C LEU A 126 -8.88 12.23 10.67
N PRO A 127 -10.05 12.85 10.36
CA PRO A 127 -10.69 13.82 11.25
C PRO A 127 -11.11 13.22 12.59
N TRP A 128 -11.64 12.00 12.56
CA TRP A 128 -12.14 11.34 13.76
C TRP A 128 -11.06 10.51 14.45
N TRP A 129 -10.31 9.72 13.67
CA TRP A 129 -9.39 8.75 14.23
C TRP A 129 -8.15 8.50 13.35
N ARG A 130 -7.00 8.27 14.00
CA ARG A 130 -5.74 8.00 13.29
C ARG A 130 -5.59 6.52 13.00
N VAL A 131 -6.08 6.05 11.88
CA VAL A 131 -5.86 4.68 11.42
C VAL A 131 -4.38 4.43 11.11
N SER A 132 -3.94 3.19 11.29
CA SER A 132 -2.55 2.78 11.02
C SER A 132 -2.34 2.49 9.52
N LEU A 133 -1.72 3.43 8.79
CA LEU A 133 -1.41 3.29 7.35
C LEU A 133 -0.64 2.00 7.03
N HIS A 134 0.31 1.60 7.90
CA HIS A 134 1.08 0.37 7.71
C HIS A 134 0.18 -0.87 7.76
N MET A 135 -0.77 -0.87 8.68
CA MET A 135 -1.69 -2.00 8.81
C MET A 135 -2.73 -2.02 7.69
N THR A 136 -3.17 -0.86 7.21
CA THR A 136 -4.04 -0.77 6.03
C THR A 136 -3.35 -1.34 4.78
N ALA A 137 -2.07 -1.00 4.58
CA ALA A 137 -1.29 -1.56 3.47
C ALA A 137 -1.07 -3.07 3.61
N MET A 138 -0.80 -3.57 4.82
CA MET A 138 -0.65 -5.01 5.05
C MET A 138 -1.97 -5.76 4.92
N GLY A 139 -3.10 -5.19 5.37
CA GLY A 139 -4.43 -5.75 5.14
C GLY A 139 -4.73 -5.88 3.65
N ALA A 140 -4.43 -4.84 2.88
CA ALA A 140 -4.55 -4.87 1.41
C ALA A 140 -3.66 -5.95 0.78
N ALA A 141 -2.41 -6.07 1.22
CA ALA A 141 -1.47 -7.08 0.73
C ALA A 141 -1.98 -8.51 0.96
N VAL A 142 -2.45 -8.81 2.17
CA VAL A 142 -3.03 -10.11 2.52
C VAL A 142 -4.27 -10.39 1.67
N ALA A 143 -5.16 -9.40 1.50
CA ALA A 143 -6.36 -9.52 0.68
C ALA A 143 -6.03 -9.86 -0.79
N ILE A 144 -5.06 -9.15 -1.38
CA ILE A 144 -4.62 -9.38 -2.76
C ILE A 144 -4.09 -10.81 -2.91
N LEU A 145 -3.24 -11.28 -2.00
CA LEU A 145 -2.68 -12.62 -2.06
C LEU A 145 -3.73 -13.72 -1.83
N ILE A 146 -4.73 -13.49 -0.97
CA ILE A 146 -5.86 -14.41 -0.78
C ILE A 146 -6.68 -14.49 -2.07
N VAL A 147 -7.07 -13.35 -2.65
CA VAL A 147 -7.86 -13.32 -3.90
C VAL A 147 -7.12 -14.04 -5.03
N LEU A 148 -5.80 -13.84 -5.16
CA LEU A 148 -4.98 -14.53 -6.15
C LEU A 148 -4.96 -16.04 -5.95
N ASN A 149 -4.91 -16.52 -4.70
CA ASN A 149 -4.96 -17.95 -4.40
C ASN A 149 -6.34 -18.55 -4.66
N VAL A 150 -7.43 -17.82 -4.35
CA VAL A 150 -8.82 -18.27 -4.55
C VAL A 150 -9.20 -18.33 -6.04
N VAL A 151 -8.75 -17.35 -6.82
CA VAL A 151 -9.00 -17.29 -8.28
C VAL A 151 -8.21 -18.37 -9.06
N GLY A 152 -7.41 -19.19 -8.37
CA GLY A 152 -6.70 -20.32 -8.97
C GLY A 152 -5.47 -19.91 -9.78
N VAL A 153 -4.96 -18.73 -9.57
CA VAL A 153 -3.71 -18.25 -10.13
C VAL A 153 -2.54 -18.81 -9.34
N LEU A 154 -2.38 -20.14 -9.38
CA LEU A 154 -1.25 -20.91 -8.85
C LEU A 154 -0.77 -20.61 -7.41
N SER A 155 -0.09 -21.57 -6.80
CA SER A 155 0.21 -21.68 -5.37
C SER A 155 1.08 -20.54 -4.81
N LEU A 156 0.49 -19.37 -4.61
CA LEU A 156 1.05 -18.30 -3.76
C LEU A 156 0.76 -18.55 -2.25
N PHE A 157 0.43 -19.78 -1.89
CA PHE A 157 0.08 -20.14 -0.51
C PHE A 157 1.16 -19.72 0.49
N TRP A 158 2.43 -20.00 0.18
CA TRP A 158 3.55 -19.61 1.05
C TRP A 158 3.72 -18.10 1.17
N ALA A 159 3.53 -17.35 0.08
CA ALA A 159 3.59 -15.90 0.10
C ALA A 159 2.43 -15.30 0.92
N MET A 160 1.23 -15.88 0.78
CA MET A 160 0.07 -15.51 1.59
C MET A 160 0.34 -15.76 3.09
N LEU A 161 0.80 -16.97 3.46
CA LEU A 161 1.12 -17.29 4.84
C LEU A 161 2.19 -16.36 5.41
N LEU A 162 3.26 -16.11 4.65
CA LEU A 162 4.31 -15.17 5.03
C LEU A 162 3.75 -13.76 5.26
N SER A 163 2.86 -13.28 4.39
CA SER A 163 2.27 -11.94 4.51
C SER A 163 1.41 -11.80 5.78
N ILE A 164 0.69 -12.85 6.19
CA ILE A 164 -0.09 -12.87 7.43
C ILE A 164 0.85 -12.79 8.65
N VAL A 165 1.93 -13.60 8.66
CA VAL A 165 2.93 -13.56 9.72
C VAL A 165 3.60 -12.20 9.82
N LEU A 166 4.01 -11.63 8.68
CA LEU A 166 4.60 -10.29 8.61
C LEU A 166 3.64 -9.20 9.11
N ALA A 167 2.34 -9.32 8.79
CA ALA A 167 1.32 -8.39 9.29
C ALA A 167 1.19 -8.47 10.82
N GLY A 168 1.19 -9.68 11.40
CA GLY A 168 1.15 -9.89 12.84
C GLY A 168 2.39 -9.33 13.56
N LEU A 169 3.57 -9.56 13.01
CA LEU A 169 4.83 -9.00 13.54
C LEU A 169 4.84 -7.46 13.44
N LEU A 170 4.33 -6.90 12.34
CA LEU A 170 4.23 -5.46 12.18
C LEU A 170 3.22 -4.85 13.16
N ALA A 171 2.08 -5.50 13.38
CA ALA A 171 1.10 -5.09 14.39
C ALA A 171 1.75 -5.01 15.78
N SER A 172 2.43 -6.07 16.19
CA SER A 172 3.14 -6.14 17.46
C SER A 172 4.22 -5.05 17.59
N ALA A 173 5.02 -4.84 16.54
CA ALA A 173 6.03 -3.79 16.50
C ALA A 173 5.43 -2.38 16.62
N ARG A 174 4.27 -2.13 15.99
CA ARG A 174 3.57 -0.81 16.06
C ARG A 174 3.00 -0.54 17.44
N LEU A 175 2.47 -1.58 18.11
CA LEU A 175 1.98 -1.51 19.48
C LEU A 175 3.13 -1.29 20.47
N TYR A 176 4.21 -2.05 20.34
CA TYR A 176 5.38 -1.95 21.22
C TYR A 176 6.06 -0.58 21.17
N VAL A 177 6.16 0.01 19.98
CA VAL A 177 6.74 1.37 19.81
C VAL A 177 5.78 2.46 20.32
N GLY A 178 4.52 2.13 20.63
CA GLY A 178 3.51 3.09 21.12
C GLY A 178 3.04 4.10 20.08
N ARG A 179 3.21 3.81 18.79
CA ARG A 179 2.79 4.71 17.70
C ARG A 179 1.32 4.62 17.36
N ASN A 180 0.69 3.48 17.64
CA ASN A 180 -0.71 3.20 17.38
C ASN A 180 -1.31 2.40 18.54
N ASN A 181 -2.61 2.59 18.80
CA ASN A 181 -3.38 1.77 19.74
C ASN A 181 -3.89 0.49 19.03
N GLY A 182 -4.26 -0.53 19.80
CA GLY A 182 -4.74 -1.81 19.26
C GLY A 182 -5.88 -1.67 18.27
N LEU A 183 -6.88 -0.84 18.59
CA LEU A 183 -8.01 -0.55 17.71
C LEU A 183 -7.59 0.15 16.39
N GLN A 184 -6.60 1.04 16.42
CA GLN A 184 -6.08 1.70 15.22
C GLN A 184 -5.36 0.72 14.28
N VAL A 185 -4.72 -0.28 14.84
CA VAL A 185 -4.06 -1.38 14.13
C VAL A 185 -5.11 -2.29 13.52
N LEU A 186 -6.10 -2.71 14.30
CA LEU A 186 -7.17 -3.61 13.87
C LEU A 186 -8.03 -2.98 12.77
N VAL A 187 -8.56 -1.77 13.00
CA VAL A 187 -9.38 -1.04 12.00
C VAL A 187 -8.58 -0.77 10.73
N GLY A 188 -7.28 -0.48 10.86
CA GLY A 188 -6.41 -0.32 9.70
C GLY A 188 -6.32 -1.60 8.88
N PHE A 189 -6.02 -2.72 9.52
CA PHE A 189 -5.89 -4.02 8.85
C PHE A 189 -7.22 -4.46 8.21
N CYS A 190 -8.30 -4.47 8.98
CA CYS A 190 -9.63 -4.89 8.49
C CYS A 190 -10.13 -3.97 7.37
N GLY A 191 -9.95 -2.64 7.51
CA GLY A 191 -10.35 -1.68 6.49
C GLY A 191 -9.58 -1.89 5.18
N GLY A 192 -8.25 -2.03 5.25
CA GLY A 192 -7.43 -2.31 4.08
C GLY A 192 -7.77 -3.64 3.42
N PHE A 193 -8.04 -4.67 4.23
CA PHE A 193 -8.44 -5.99 3.75
C PHE A 193 -9.77 -5.94 3.00
N ILE A 194 -10.84 -5.45 3.64
CA ILE A 194 -12.19 -5.40 3.08
C ILE A 194 -12.23 -4.57 1.81
N ILE A 195 -11.65 -3.36 1.83
CA ILE A 195 -11.60 -2.46 0.68
C ILE A 195 -10.91 -3.13 -0.51
N SER A 196 -9.79 -3.81 -0.26
CA SER A 196 -9.04 -4.46 -1.34
C SER A 196 -9.78 -5.67 -1.91
N VAL A 197 -10.45 -6.47 -1.08
CA VAL A 197 -11.30 -7.57 -1.56
C VAL A 197 -12.41 -7.02 -2.46
N ILE A 198 -13.12 -5.98 -2.01
CA ILE A 198 -14.20 -5.37 -2.78
C ILE A 198 -13.67 -4.81 -4.11
N ALA A 199 -12.59 -4.07 -4.09
CA ALA A 199 -11.99 -3.48 -5.30
C ALA A 199 -11.53 -4.55 -6.31
N LEU A 200 -11.04 -5.69 -5.84
CA LEU A 200 -10.57 -6.78 -6.71
C LEU A 200 -11.73 -7.60 -7.29
N LEU A 201 -12.81 -7.77 -6.56
CA LEU A 201 -13.94 -8.61 -6.97
C LEU A 201 -14.98 -7.86 -7.82
N GLN A 202 -15.25 -6.58 -7.51
CA GLN A 202 -16.34 -5.83 -8.15
C GLN A 202 -15.91 -4.98 -9.37
N ILE A 203 -14.66 -4.57 -9.45
CA ILE A 203 -14.16 -3.74 -10.55
C ILE A 203 -13.39 -4.61 -11.55
#